data_f3542f03509ebf2b4cc34b40da829061
#
_entry.id   f3542f03509ebf2b4cc34b40da829061
#
_cell.length_a   1.000
_cell.length_b   1.000
_cell.length_c   1.000
_cell.angle_alpha   90.00
_cell.angle_beta   90.00
_cell.angle_gamma   90.00
#
_symmetry.space_group_name_H-M   'P 1'
#
loop_
_entity.id
_entity.type
_entity.pdbx_description
1 polymer ?
#
loop_
_entity_poly.entity_id
_entity_poly.type
_entity_poly.pdbx_seq_one_letter_code
_entity_poly.pdbx_strand_id
1 'polypeptide(L)'
;SLDGVLIKELNIALLDGTSPHIVDPINPGAVDEILNMGDALDMDVLSKNKKEIISLNKEIGKNFKRAYRYLGSAKCIHDDWSSLNYESLDSNKISNIIENLKNNIFKSDKIGYGGERHLFATAITPDGIITYADQLSSEFKKKYVLTGGPGFGKTDILKFIGSCGQKKGYFI
;
A
#
# COMPACT_ATOMS: atom_id res chain seq x y z
N SER A 1 -10.30 -0.06 7.70
CA SER A 1 -11.39 0.85 7.29
C SER A 1 -11.51 0.89 5.78
N LEU A 2 -12.66 1.26 5.27
CA LEU A 2 -12.88 1.52 3.85
C LEU A 2 -12.63 3.01 3.62
N ASP A 3 -11.66 3.36 2.79
CA ASP A 3 -11.25 4.75 2.59
C ASP A 3 -11.85 5.35 1.31
N GLY A 4 -12.54 4.55 0.50
CA GLY A 4 -13.23 5.03 -0.68
C GLY A 4 -14.02 3.97 -1.44
N VAL A 5 -14.93 4.45 -2.28
CA VAL A 5 -15.75 3.64 -3.19
C VAL A 5 -15.69 4.24 -4.59
N LEU A 6 -15.45 3.40 -5.58
CA LEU A 6 -15.43 3.77 -6.99
C LEU A 6 -16.60 3.10 -7.70
N ILE A 7 -17.44 3.90 -8.33
CA ILE A 7 -18.55 3.42 -9.18
C ILE A 7 -18.16 3.68 -10.63
N LYS A 8 -17.52 2.69 -11.25
CA LYS A 8 -16.90 2.82 -12.59
C LYS A 8 -17.90 3.20 -13.68
N GLU A 9 -19.08 2.62 -13.64
CA GLU A 9 -20.14 2.86 -14.63
C GLU A 9 -20.66 4.30 -14.61
N LEU A 10 -20.60 4.96 -13.45
CA LEU A 10 -21.01 6.35 -13.27
C LEU A 10 -19.85 7.34 -13.33
N ASN A 11 -18.62 6.84 -13.37
CA ASN A 11 -17.40 7.61 -13.25
C ASN A 11 -17.38 8.50 -11.99
N ILE A 12 -17.84 7.95 -10.86
CA ILE A 12 -17.92 8.62 -9.57
C ILE A 12 -17.00 7.93 -8.57
N ALA A 13 -16.32 8.73 -7.78
CA ALA A 13 -15.54 8.28 -6.63
C ALA A 13 -16.03 8.98 -5.35
N LEU A 14 -16.26 8.23 -4.28
CA LEU A 14 -16.44 8.76 -2.94
C LEU A 14 -15.17 8.44 -2.14
N LEU A 15 -14.60 9.43 -1.50
CA LEU A 15 -13.33 9.30 -0.77
C LEU A 15 -13.48 9.87 0.64
N ASP A 16 -12.88 9.19 1.61
CA ASP A 16 -12.69 9.74 2.95
C ASP A 16 -11.53 10.74 2.90
N GLY A 17 -11.83 12.02 3.07
CA GLY A 17 -10.86 13.11 3.07
C GLY A 17 -10.29 13.43 4.46
N THR A 18 -10.56 12.60 5.49
CA THR A 18 -10.08 12.87 6.85
C THR A 18 -8.68 12.30 7.11
N SER A 19 -7.99 12.87 8.10
CA SER A 19 -6.67 12.38 8.54
C SER A 19 -6.74 10.90 8.96
N PRO A 20 -5.75 10.06 8.62
CA PRO A 20 -4.42 10.38 8.03
C PRO A 20 -4.41 10.44 6.49
N HIS A 21 -5.49 10.07 5.81
CA HIS A 21 -5.57 9.96 4.34
C HIS A 21 -6.21 11.22 3.74
N ILE A 22 -5.61 12.38 4.03
CA ILE A 22 -6.14 13.66 3.54
C ILE A 22 -6.08 13.69 2.01
N VAL A 23 -7.24 13.90 1.40
CA VAL A 23 -7.37 14.15 -0.05
C VAL A 23 -7.91 15.57 -0.22
N ASP A 24 -7.05 16.45 -0.70
CA ASP A 24 -7.49 17.80 -1.05
C ASP A 24 -8.15 17.81 -2.44
N PRO A 25 -9.31 18.44 -2.59
CA PRO A 25 -9.97 18.58 -3.89
C PRO A 25 -9.09 19.43 -4.83
N ILE A 26 -8.93 18.96 -6.06
CA ILE A 26 -8.13 19.65 -7.09
C ILE A 26 -8.95 20.77 -7.77
N ASN A 27 -10.23 20.49 -8.02
CA ASN A 27 -11.15 21.41 -8.71
C ASN A 27 -12.48 21.55 -7.94
N PRO A 28 -12.46 22.15 -6.74
CA PRO A 28 -13.63 22.24 -5.89
C PRO A 28 -14.74 23.04 -6.56
N GLY A 29 -15.96 22.50 -6.53
CA GLY A 29 -17.14 23.10 -7.13
C GLY A 29 -17.27 22.95 -8.65
N ALA A 30 -16.20 22.55 -9.35
CA ALA A 30 -16.25 22.28 -10.79
C ALA A 30 -16.32 20.78 -11.12
N VAL A 31 -15.54 19.97 -10.41
CA VAL A 31 -15.46 18.52 -10.56
C VAL A 31 -15.65 17.83 -9.20
N ASP A 32 -15.01 18.39 -8.18
CA ASP A 32 -15.00 17.82 -6.84
C ASP A 32 -16.08 18.44 -5.97
N GLU A 33 -16.92 17.61 -5.36
CA GLU A 33 -17.91 18.03 -4.36
C GLU A 33 -17.41 17.68 -2.97
N ILE A 34 -17.48 18.66 -2.04
CA ILE A 34 -17.06 18.47 -0.66
C ILE A 34 -18.29 18.30 0.21
N LEU A 35 -18.45 17.11 0.80
CA LEU A 35 -19.48 16.82 1.77
C LEU A 35 -18.90 16.93 3.18
N ASN A 36 -19.25 17.98 3.91
CA ASN A 36 -18.78 18.18 5.28
C ASN A 36 -19.61 17.35 6.28
N MET A 37 -19.13 16.16 6.62
CA MET A 37 -19.80 15.29 7.61
C MET A 37 -19.84 15.91 9.01
N GLY A 38 -19.03 16.95 9.28
CA GLY A 38 -19.08 17.73 10.52
C GLY A 38 -20.41 18.44 10.74
N ASP A 39 -21.15 18.73 9.68
CA ASP A 39 -22.47 19.38 9.76
C ASP A 39 -23.55 18.49 10.41
N ALA A 40 -23.30 17.17 10.47
CA ALA A 40 -24.16 16.18 11.13
C ALA A 40 -23.84 15.98 12.63
N LEU A 41 -22.81 16.66 13.18
CA LEU A 41 -22.41 16.52 14.58
C LEU A 41 -23.35 17.26 15.53
N ASP A 42 -23.72 16.59 16.63
CA ASP A 42 -24.41 17.22 17.74
C ASP A 42 -23.41 18.00 18.61
N MET A 43 -23.32 19.31 18.36
CA MET A 43 -22.38 20.20 19.03
C MET A 43 -22.64 20.34 20.52
N ASP A 44 -23.89 20.20 21.00
CA ASP A 44 -24.25 20.30 22.40
C ASP A 44 -23.76 19.08 23.18
N VAL A 45 -23.92 17.89 22.62
CA VAL A 45 -23.38 16.64 23.17
C VAL A 45 -21.85 16.68 23.23
N LEU A 46 -21.19 17.10 22.15
CA LEU A 46 -19.74 17.21 22.11
C LEU A 46 -19.20 18.20 23.13
N SER A 47 -19.85 19.36 23.26
CA SER A 47 -19.44 20.41 24.21
C SER A 47 -19.56 19.93 25.67
N LYS A 48 -20.59 19.19 26.00
CA LYS A 48 -20.77 18.59 27.36
C LYS A 48 -19.66 17.60 27.68
N ASN A 49 -19.19 16.84 26.70
CA ASN A 49 -18.16 15.78 26.86
C ASN A 49 -16.75 16.28 26.55
N LYS A 50 -16.53 17.59 26.37
CA LYS A 50 -15.26 18.18 25.94
C LYS A 50 -14.04 17.69 26.73
N LYS A 51 -14.14 17.62 28.06
CA LYS A 51 -12.99 17.22 28.91
C LYS A 51 -12.58 15.76 28.66
N GLU A 52 -13.57 14.89 28.54
CA GLU A 52 -13.37 13.46 28.28
C GLU A 52 -12.77 13.25 26.88
N ILE A 53 -13.33 13.89 25.86
CA ILE A 53 -12.83 13.83 24.48
C ILE A 53 -11.35 14.26 24.40
N ILE A 54 -10.99 15.38 25.06
CA ILE A 54 -9.59 15.85 25.09
C ILE A 54 -8.67 14.86 25.80
N SER A 55 -9.14 14.25 26.90
CA SER A 55 -8.37 13.25 27.63
C SER A 55 -8.13 11.99 26.80
N LEU A 56 -9.19 11.46 26.16
CA LEU A 56 -9.10 10.29 25.29
C LEU A 56 -8.17 10.53 24.10
N ASN A 57 -8.24 11.69 23.46
CA ASN A 57 -7.35 12.03 22.35
C ASN A 57 -5.88 12.04 22.78
N LYS A 58 -5.58 12.55 23.98
CA LYS A 58 -4.21 12.50 24.53
C LYS A 58 -3.74 11.06 24.79
N GLU A 59 -4.62 10.21 25.30
CA GLU A 59 -4.32 8.81 25.56
C GLU A 59 -4.10 8.03 24.29
N ILE A 60 -4.97 8.21 23.28
CA ILE A 60 -4.81 7.65 21.95
C ILE A 60 -3.44 8.03 21.37
N GLY A 61 -3.07 9.32 21.40
CA GLY A 61 -1.78 9.79 20.92
C GLY A 61 -0.58 9.14 21.63
N LYS A 62 -0.69 8.90 22.96
CA LYS A 62 0.35 8.17 23.71
C LYS A 62 0.46 6.71 23.28
N ASN A 63 -0.68 6.06 23.06
CA ASN A 63 -0.72 4.66 22.65
C ASN A 63 -0.16 4.46 21.23
N PHE A 64 -0.48 5.34 20.28
CA PHE A 64 0.14 5.34 18.97
C PHE A 64 1.66 5.48 19.04
N LYS A 65 2.18 6.47 19.81
CA LYS A 65 3.63 6.64 19.99
C LYS A 65 4.29 5.39 20.60
N ARG A 66 3.60 4.69 21.48
CA ARG A 66 4.07 3.44 22.07
C ARG A 66 4.11 2.31 21.04
N ALA A 67 3.05 2.16 20.26
CA ALA A 67 2.97 1.17 19.20
C ALA A 67 4.07 1.37 18.15
N TYR A 68 4.30 2.59 17.69
CA TYR A 68 5.38 2.89 16.74
C TYR A 68 6.78 2.60 17.29
N ARG A 69 7.01 2.74 18.60
CA ARG A 69 8.30 2.33 19.20
C ARG A 69 8.51 0.82 19.13
N TYR A 70 7.46 0.02 19.37
CA TYR A 70 7.56 -1.43 19.23
C TYR A 70 7.76 -1.86 17.78
N LEU A 71 7.04 -1.24 16.85
CA LEU A 71 7.22 -1.49 15.42
C LEU A 71 8.64 -1.09 14.96
N GLY A 72 9.16 0.03 15.44
CA GLY A 72 10.53 0.45 15.18
C GLY A 72 11.57 -0.57 15.67
N SER A 73 11.39 -1.10 16.87
CA SER A 73 12.28 -2.14 17.41
C SER A 73 12.20 -3.44 16.58
N ALA A 74 11.00 -3.85 16.20
CA ALA A 74 10.82 -5.01 15.33
C ALA A 74 11.47 -4.79 13.95
N LYS A 75 11.39 -3.57 13.42
CA LYS A 75 12.06 -3.19 12.17
C LYS A 75 13.57 -3.34 12.27
N CYS A 76 14.20 -2.91 13.36
CA CYS A 76 15.66 -3.06 13.54
C CYS A 76 16.09 -4.54 13.46
N ILE A 77 15.36 -5.43 14.14
CA ILE A 77 15.65 -6.88 14.11
C ILE A 77 15.44 -7.45 12.71
N HIS A 78 14.37 -7.04 12.04
CA HIS A 78 14.07 -7.45 10.68
C HIS A 78 15.15 -7.00 9.68
N ASP A 79 15.64 -5.76 9.83
CA ASP A 79 16.66 -5.20 8.94
C ASP A 79 18.00 -5.93 9.11
N ASP A 80 18.38 -6.25 10.34
CA ASP A 80 19.57 -7.04 10.63
C ASP A 80 19.49 -8.44 10.02
N TRP A 81 18.38 -9.14 10.25
CA TRP A 81 18.11 -10.43 9.63
C TRP A 81 18.14 -10.36 8.09
N SER A 82 17.56 -9.31 7.52
CA SER A 82 17.57 -9.09 6.08
C SER A 82 18.97 -8.89 5.52
N SER A 83 19.84 -8.16 6.23
CA SER A 83 21.24 -7.95 5.83
C SER A 83 22.02 -9.26 5.81
N LEU A 84 21.93 -10.05 6.86
CA LEU A 84 22.59 -11.36 6.95
C LEU A 84 22.19 -12.30 5.80
N ASN A 85 20.90 -12.33 5.47
CA ASN A 85 20.42 -13.13 4.37
C ASN A 85 20.92 -12.60 3.01
N TYR A 86 20.91 -11.29 2.82
CA TYR A 86 21.35 -10.64 1.59
C TYR A 86 22.82 -10.91 1.29
N GLU A 87 23.69 -10.86 2.31
CA GLU A 87 25.12 -11.15 2.20
C GLU A 87 25.39 -12.62 1.78
N SER A 88 24.46 -13.52 2.07
CA SER A 88 24.55 -14.93 1.74
C SER A 88 24.02 -15.29 0.34
N LEU A 89 23.49 -14.30 -0.41
CA LEU A 89 22.90 -14.56 -1.73
C LEU A 89 23.97 -14.83 -2.80
N ASP A 90 23.72 -15.83 -3.61
CA ASP A 90 24.49 -16.10 -4.83
C ASP A 90 23.96 -15.20 -5.98
N SER A 91 24.72 -14.17 -6.30
CA SER A 91 24.36 -13.18 -7.34
C SER A 91 24.13 -13.82 -8.72
N ASN A 92 24.84 -14.89 -9.06
CA ASN A 92 24.68 -15.58 -10.35
C ASN A 92 23.33 -16.31 -10.39
N LYS A 93 22.95 -16.97 -9.29
CA LYS A 93 21.64 -17.63 -9.20
C LYS A 93 20.49 -16.64 -9.27
N ILE A 94 20.61 -15.51 -8.58
CA ILE A 94 19.60 -14.44 -8.66
C ILE A 94 19.49 -13.89 -10.08
N SER A 95 20.59 -13.59 -10.76
CA SER A 95 20.60 -13.14 -12.15
C SER A 95 19.92 -14.13 -13.09
N ASN A 96 20.19 -15.41 -12.94
CA ASN A 96 19.54 -16.46 -13.72
C ASN A 96 18.02 -16.53 -13.47
N ILE A 97 17.58 -16.37 -12.22
CA ILE A 97 16.16 -16.33 -11.88
C ILE A 97 15.49 -15.14 -12.56
N ILE A 98 16.10 -13.97 -12.49
CA ILE A 98 15.60 -12.73 -13.11
C ILE A 98 15.46 -12.89 -14.62
N GLU A 99 16.50 -13.37 -15.32
CA GLU A 99 16.47 -13.56 -16.77
C GLU A 99 15.42 -14.61 -17.18
N ASN A 100 15.32 -15.73 -16.48
CA ASN A 100 14.29 -16.73 -16.73
C ASN A 100 12.88 -16.16 -16.54
N LEU A 101 12.66 -15.40 -15.49
CA LEU A 101 11.37 -14.78 -15.21
C LEU A 101 11.01 -13.75 -16.29
N LYS A 102 11.93 -12.87 -16.64
CA LYS A 102 11.79 -11.88 -17.70
C LYS A 102 11.42 -12.53 -19.05
N ASN A 103 12.14 -13.57 -19.45
CA ASN A 103 11.90 -14.30 -20.69
C ASN A 103 10.57 -15.08 -20.68
N ASN A 104 10.12 -15.54 -19.53
CA ASN A 104 8.83 -16.20 -19.39
C ASN A 104 7.63 -15.23 -19.43
N ILE A 105 7.82 -14.00 -18.94
CA ILE A 105 6.77 -12.98 -18.92
C ILE A 105 6.70 -12.22 -20.23
N PHE A 106 7.83 -11.70 -20.71
CA PHE A 106 7.87 -10.80 -21.87
C PHE A 106 8.26 -11.53 -23.14
N LYS A 107 7.27 -12.07 -23.84
CA LYS A 107 7.43 -12.83 -25.08
C LYS A 107 7.54 -11.95 -26.33
N SER A 108 7.26 -10.66 -26.24
CA SER A 108 7.28 -9.73 -27.37
C SER A 108 8.32 -8.63 -27.18
N ASP A 109 8.89 -8.18 -28.30
CA ASP A 109 9.87 -7.08 -28.34
C ASP A 109 9.21 -5.71 -28.50
N LYS A 110 8.02 -5.52 -27.90
CA LYS A 110 7.37 -4.20 -27.83
C LYS A 110 8.32 -3.19 -27.21
N ILE A 111 8.35 -2.01 -27.79
CA ILE A 111 9.06 -0.84 -27.27
C ILE A 111 8.02 0.23 -26.98
N GLY A 112 8.06 0.81 -25.79
CA GLY A 112 7.13 1.85 -25.38
C GLY A 112 7.35 2.22 -23.93
N TYR A 113 6.52 3.11 -23.42
CA TYR A 113 6.50 3.45 -21.99
C TYR A 113 5.07 3.30 -21.45
N GLY A 114 4.88 2.38 -20.52
CA GLY A 114 3.60 2.13 -19.86
C GLY A 114 3.46 2.91 -18.56
N GLY A 115 2.22 3.10 -18.12
CA GLY A 115 1.93 3.65 -16.79
C GLY A 115 2.19 2.63 -15.68
N GLU A 116 2.15 3.11 -14.43
CA GLU A 116 2.24 2.26 -13.24
C GLU A 116 1.20 2.65 -12.21
N ARG A 117 0.77 1.67 -11.40
CA ARG A 117 -0.12 1.89 -10.27
C ARG A 117 0.31 1.06 -9.09
N HIS A 118 0.52 1.71 -7.96
CA HIS A 118 0.87 1.05 -6.72
C HIS A 118 -0.35 0.95 -5.80
N LEU A 119 -0.59 -0.25 -5.27
CA LEU A 119 -1.67 -0.52 -4.34
C LEU A 119 -1.14 -1.24 -3.10
N PHE A 120 -1.70 -0.91 -1.94
CA PHE A 120 -1.46 -1.68 -0.72
C PHE A 120 -2.35 -2.92 -0.73
N ALA A 121 -1.73 -4.10 -0.77
CA ALA A 121 -2.44 -5.37 -0.74
C ALA A 121 -2.60 -5.93 0.67
N THR A 122 -1.71 -5.55 1.60
CA THR A 122 -1.65 -6.11 2.95
C THR A 122 -1.43 -4.99 3.97
N ALA A 123 -2.11 -5.08 5.10
CA ALA A 123 -1.95 -4.17 6.22
C ALA A 123 -1.84 -4.94 7.55
N ILE A 124 -1.06 -4.39 8.47
CA ILE A 124 -1.03 -4.82 9.87
C ILE A 124 -2.05 -3.96 10.63
N THR A 125 -3.06 -4.59 11.19
CA THR A 125 -4.15 -3.94 11.91
C THR A 125 -4.24 -4.42 13.36
N PRO A 126 -5.03 -3.79 14.22
CA PRO A 126 -5.32 -4.31 15.57
C PRO A 126 -5.89 -5.73 15.57
N ASP A 127 -6.59 -6.10 14.51
CA ASP A 127 -7.21 -7.44 14.35
C ASP A 127 -6.25 -8.44 13.70
N GLY A 128 -4.99 -8.07 13.47
CA GLY A 128 -3.95 -8.88 12.85
C GLY A 128 -3.62 -8.44 11.41
N ILE A 129 -3.10 -9.38 10.63
CA ILE A 129 -2.72 -9.14 9.24
C ILE A 129 -3.95 -9.33 8.36
N ILE A 130 -4.35 -8.26 7.65
CA ILE A 130 -5.41 -8.29 6.64
C ILE A 130 -4.74 -8.21 5.26
N THR A 131 -5.11 -9.11 4.34
CA THR A 131 -4.59 -9.09 2.97
C THR A 131 -5.72 -9.19 1.95
N TYR A 132 -5.62 -8.40 0.90
CA TYR A 132 -6.49 -8.40 -0.27
C TYR A 132 -5.74 -8.87 -1.53
N ALA A 133 -4.56 -9.47 -1.36
CA ALA A 133 -3.72 -9.92 -2.48
C ALA A 133 -4.44 -10.85 -3.44
N ASP A 134 -5.27 -11.76 -2.92
CA ASP A 134 -6.04 -12.70 -3.74
C ASP A 134 -7.12 -12.00 -4.55
N GLN A 135 -7.87 -11.06 -3.95
CA GLN A 135 -8.89 -10.27 -4.63
C GLN A 135 -8.27 -9.39 -5.72
N LEU A 136 -7.17 -8.68 -5.40
CA LEU A 136 -6.46 -7.82 -6.36
C LEU A 136 -5.87 -8.61 -7.53
N SER A 137 -5.55 -9.89 -7.32
CA SER A 137 -4.96 -10.75 -8.34
C SER A 137 -5.94 -11.75 -8.96
N SER A 138 -7.23 -11.72 -8.61
CA SER A 138 -8.22 -12.72 -9.04
C SER A 138 -8.47 -12.76 -10.55
N GLU A 139 -8.35 -11.62 -11.23
CA GLU A 139 -8.58 -11.49 -12.67
C GLU A 139 -7.43 -12.01 -13.53
N PHE A 140 -6.25 -12.27 -12.95
CA PHE A 140 -5.07 -12.69 -13.69
C PHE A 140 -5.02 -14.21 -13.89
N LYS A 141 -4.87 -14.63 -15.15
CA LYS A 141 -4.80 -16.05 -15.54
C LYS A 141 -3.52 -16.74 -15.04
N LYS A 142 -2.44 -16.00 -14.84
CA LYS A 142 -1.15 -16.53 -14.42
C LYS A 142 -0.54 -15.66 -13.32
N LYS A 143 -0.12 -16.31 -12.24
CA LYS A 143 0.50 -15.66 -11.11
C LYS A 143 1.90 -16.25 -10.90
N TYR A 144 2.88 -15.39 -10.68
CA TYR A 144 4.22 -15.80 -10.22
C TYR A 144 4.35 -15.40 -8.76
N VAL A 145 4.61 -16.36 -7.91
CA VAL A 145 4.75 -16.14 -6.46
C VAL A 145 6.21 -16.29 -6.08
N LEU A 146 6.81 -15.20 -5.58
CA LEU A 146 8.18 -15.20 -5.07
C LEU A 146 8.16 -15.50 -3.56
N THR A 147 8.72 -16.62 -3.17
CA THR A 147 8.81 -17.04 -1.76
C THR A 147 10.25 -16.92 -1.25
N GLY A 148 10.40 -16.74 0.04
CA GLY A 148 11.72 -16.66 0.68
C GLY A 148 11.70 -15.74 1.91
N GLY A 149 12.71 -15.81 2.74
CA GLY A 149 12.89 -14.97 3.92
C GLY A 149 13.12 -13.48 3.61
N PRO A 150 13.18 -12.62 4.65
CA PRO A 150 13.64 -11.25 4.50
C PRO A 150 15.03 -11.20 3.87
N GLY A 151 15.32 -10.16 3.08
CA GLY A 151 16.64 -9.99 2.47
C GLY A 151 16.92 -10.85 1.22
N PHE A 152 16.00 -11.72 0.77
CA PHE A 152 16.21 -12.57 -0.41
C PHE A 152 15.98 -11.87 -1.75
N GLY A 153 16.02 -10.55 -1.80
CA GLY A 153 15.96 -9.78 -3.05
C GLY A 153 14.60 -9.76 -3.76
N LYS A 154 13.52 -10.28 -3.12
CA LYS A 154 12.19 -10.35 -3.76
C LYS A 154 11.68 -9.01 -4.26
N THR A 155 11.81 -7.97 -3.46
CA THR A 155 11.38 -6.61 -3.81
C THR A 155 12.17 -6.07 -5.00
N ASP A 156 13.47 -6.34 -5.07
CA ASP A 156 14.32 -5.88 -6.16
C ASP A 156 14.00 -6.60 -7.47
N ILE A 157 13.71 -7.90 -7.39
CA ILE A 157 13.21 -8.69 -8.53
C ILE A 157 11.88 -8.11 -9.04
N LEU A 158 10.93 -7.83 -8.17
CA LEU A 158 9.63 -7.26 -8.54
C LEU A 158 9.78 -5.88 -9.19
N LYS A 159 10.58 -4.99 -8.61
CA LYS A 159 10.89 -3.66 -9.17
C LYS A 159 11.55 -3.77 -10.54
N PHE A 160 12.52 -4.67 -10.69
CA PHE A 160 13.21 -4.88 -11.95
C PHE A 160 12.25 -5.36 -13.04
N ILE A 161 11.44 -6.37 -12.75
CA ILE A 161 10.46 -6.91 -13.70
C ILE A 161 9.40 -5.84 -14.05
N GLY A 162 8.91 -5.08 -13.07
CA GLY A 162 8.02 -3.93 -13.30
C GLY A 162 8.64 -2.91 -14.26
N SER A 163 9.88 -2.49 -13.99
CA SER A 163 10.61 -1.57 -14.86
C SER A 163 10.81 -2.12 -16.28
N CYS A 164 11.09 -3.42 -16.43
CA CYS A 164 11.16 -4.05 -17.73
C CYS A 164 9.83 -4.01 -18.50
N GLY A 165 8.73 -4.27 -17.79
CA GLY A 165 7.39 -4.20 -18.36
C GLY A 165 7.03 -2.78 -18.79
N GLN A 166 7.29 -1.80 -17.94
CA GLN A 166 7.03 -0.40 -18.24
C GLN A 166 7.78 0.08 -19.49
N LYS A 167 9.07 -0.27 -19.63
CA LYS A 167 9.89 0.03 -20.82
C LYS A 167 9.41 -0.68 -22.10
N LYS A 168 8.59 -1.70 -21.96
CA LYS A 168 7.94 -2.42 -23.07
C LYS A 168 6.51 -1.94 -23.33
N GLY A 169 6.07 -0.86 -22.68
CA GLY A 169 4.75 -0.26 -22.86
C GLY A 169 3.61 -1.01 -22.16
N TYR A 170 3.92 -1.89 -21.20
CA TYR A 170 2.89 -2.50 -20.35
C TYR A 170 2.53 -1.57 -19.19
N PHE A 171 1.26 -1.57 -18.83
CA PHE A 171 0.81 -0.95 -17.58
C PHE A 171 1.16 -1.88 -16.40
N ILE A 172 1.82 -1.37 -15.38
CA ILE A 172 2.34 -2.12 -14.23
C ILE A 172 1.58 -1.74 -12.97
#